data_3885b607e30d50b2113563864bb649da
#
_entry.id   3885b607e30d50b2113563864bb649da
#
_cell.length_a   1.000
_cell.length_b   1.000
_cell.length_c   1.000
_cell.angle_alpha   90.00
_cell.angle_beta   90.00
_cell.angle_gamma   90.00
#
_symmetry.space_group_name_H-M   'P 1'
#
loop_
_entity.id
_entity.type
_entity.pdbx_description
1 polymer ?
#
loop_
_entity_poly.entity_id
_entity_poly.type
_entity_poly.pdbx_seq_one_letter_code
_entity_poly.pdbx_strand_id
1 'polypeptide(L)'
;MTRKYFGTDGIRGRANHYPITPEIALRVGMAAGLTFRRGDYRHRVVIGKDTRLSGYMIENALVAGFTSVGMDVLLLGPMPTPSVAMLTRSMRADLGVMISASHNPFFDNGIKFFGDRKSTRLNSSHITT
;
A
#
# COMPACT_ATOMS: atom_id res chain seq x y z
N MET A 1 -1.25 -17.32 3.84
CA MET A 1 -2.23 -16.88 2.99
C MET A 1 -2.36 -15.43 2.63
N THR A 2 -1.51 -15.04 1.72
CA THR A 2 -1.49 -13.66 1.24
C THR A 2 -2.80 -13.26 0.56
N ARG A 3 -3.49 -14.19 -0.08
CA ARG A 3 -4.71 -13.87 -0.82
C ARG A 3 -5.78 -13.18 0.02
N LYS A 4 -5.90 -13.50 1.29
CA LYS A 4 -6.90 -12.83 2.11
C LYS A 4 -6.57 -11.37 2.41
N TYR A 5 -5.31 -10.96 2.21
CA TYR A 5 -4.91 -9.57 2.41
C TYR A 5 -4.96 -8.76 1.12
N PHE A 6 -4.85 -9.42 -0.02
CA PHE A 6 -4.69 -8.75 -1.31
C PHE A 6 -5.81 -9.14 -2.26
N GLY A 7 -6.99 -8.62 -2.03
CA GLY A 7 -8.07 -8.75 -2.99
C GLY A 7 -8.06 -7.59 -3.96
N THR A 8 -9.07 -7.55 -4.82
CA THR A 8 -9.24 -6.48 -5.79
C THR A 8 -9.33 -5.12 -5.10
N ASP A 9 -9.97 -5.07 -3.94
CA ASP A 9 -10.18 -3.85 -3.18
C ASP A 9 -9.13 -3.63 -2.09
N GLY A 10 -8.08 -4.44 -2.05
CA GLY A 10 -7.09 -4.37 -1.00
C GLY A 10 -7.58 -5.01 0.29
N ILE A 11 -7.08 -4.53 1.42
CA ILE A 11 -7.53 -5.01 2.72
C ILE A 11 -8.19 -3.87 3.48
N ARG A 12 -9.25 -4.20 4.19
CA ARG A 12 -10.00 -3.24 5.01
C ARG A 12 -10.43 -3.89 6.30
N GLY A 13 -10.64 -3.06 7.30
CA GLY A 13 -11.18 -3.49 8.58
C GLY A 13 -11.07 -2.40 9.61
N ARG A 14 -11.48 -2.71 10.81
CA ARG A 14 -11.38 -1.79 11.92
C ARG A 14 -9.92 -1.59 12.29
N ALA A 15 -9.51 -0.33 12.43
CA ALA A 15 -8.13 0.00 12.76
C ALA A 15 -7.73 -0.66 14.07
N ASN A 16 -6.51 -1.18 14.10
CA ASN A 16 -5.93 -1.88 15.23
C ASN A 16 -6.64 -3.18 15.60
N HIS A 17 -7.42 -3.72 14.65
CA HIS A 17 -8.01 -5.05 14.72
C HIS A 17 -7.62 -5.80 13.47
N TYR A 18 -7.38 -7.09 13.57
CA TYR A 18 -7.00 -7.89 12.42
C TYR A 18 -8.01 -7.70 11.27
N PRO A 19 -7.58 -7.46 10.02
CA PRO A 19 -6.17 -7.48 9.57
C PRO A 19 -5.49 -6.09 9.55
N ILE A 20 -6.11 -5.05 10.07
CA ILE A 20 -5.57 -3.67 10.02
C ILE A 20 -4.80 -3.38 11.31
N THR A 21 -3.71 -4.10 11.50
CA THR A 21 -2.80 -3.89 12.64
C THR A 21 -1.45 -3.44 12.12
N PRO A 22 -0.62 -2.81 12.97
CA PRO A 22 0.73 -2.41 12.54
C PRO A 22 1.58 -3.60 12.14
N GLU A 23 1.43 -4.74 12.80
CA GLU A 23 2.18 -5.94 12.44
C GLU A 23 1.85 -6.44 11.05
N ILE A 24 0.58 -6.45 10.71
CA ILE A 24 0.15 -6.88 9.37
C ILE A 24 0.60 -5.85 8.34
N ALA A 25 0.46 -4.56 8.62
CA ALA A 25 0.89 -3.52 7.70
C ALA A 25 2.40 -3.60 7.42
N LEU A 26 3.19 -3.86 8.44
CA LEU A 26 4.63 -4.05 8.27
C LEU A 26 4.92 -5.21 7.31
N ARG A 27 4.26 -6.35 7.53
CA ARG A 27 4.46 -7.54 6.69
C ARG A 27 3.97 -7.30 5.27
N VAL A 28 2.87 -6.58 5.11
CA VAL A 28 2.34 -6.22 3.79
C VAL A 28 3.36 -5.37 3.04
N GLY A 29 3.96 -4.38 3.70
CA GLY A 29 4.99 -3.56 3.08
C GLY A 29 6.19 -4.37 2.64
N MET A 30 6.65 -5.28 3.48
CA MET A 30 7.77 -6.16 3.14
C MET A 30 7.42 -7.05 1.94
N ALA A 31 6.27 -7.69 1.97
CA ALA A 31 5.85 -8.61 0.91
C ALA A 31 5.67 -7.88 -0.42
N ALA A 32 4.98 -6.74 -0.40
CA ALA A 32 4.75 -5.97 -1.60
C ALA A 32 6.07 -5.42 -2.17
N GLY A 33 6.94 -4.94 -1.29
CA GLY A 33 8.25 -4.44 -1.70
C GLY A 33 9.07 -5.50 -2.40
N LEU A 34 9.10 -6.71 -1.84
CA LEU A 34 9.82 -7.82 -2.45
C LEU A 34 9.21 -8.23 -3.80
N THR A 35 7.88 -8.19 -3.89
CA THR A 35 7.17 -8.56 -5.11
C THR A 35 7.49 -7.62 -6.26
N PHE A 36 7.58 -6.32 -5.98
CA PHE A 36 7.75 -5.31 -7.02
C PHE A 36 9.19 -4.87 -7.23
N ARG A 37 10.13 -5.45 -6.50
CA ARG A 37 11.54 -5.13 -6.67
C ARG A 37 12.10 -5.92 -7.85
N ARG A 38 12.66 -5.21 -8.83
CA ARG A 38 13.23 -5.84 -10.04
C ARG A 38 14.54 -5.18 -10.42
N GLY A 39 15.53 -6.01 -10.73
CA GLY A 39 16.83 -5.51 -11.21
C GLY A 39 17.62 -4.84 -10.10
N ASP A 40 18.64 -4.11 -10.51
CA ASP A 40 19.59 -3.51 -9.58
C ASP A 40 19.34 -2.04 -9.30
N TYR A 41 18.35 -1.43 -9.95
CA TYR A 41 18.04 -0.03 -9.73
C TYR A 41 17.16 0.15 -8.49
N ARG A 42 17.14 1.36 -7.98
CA ARG A 42 16.30 1.67 -6.83
C ARG A 42 14.84 1.71 -7.23
N HIS A 43 14.01 1.08 -6.44
CA HIS A 43 12.57 1.03 -6.68
C HIS A 43 11.88 2.04 -5.77
N ARG A 44 10.75 2.54 -6.21
CA ARG A 44 10.04 3.61 -5.52
C ARG A 44 8.59 3.22 -5.28
N VAL A 45 8.11 3.52 -4.08
CA VAL A 45 6.69 3.40 -3.75
C VAL A 45 6.19 4.78 -3.29
N VAL A 46 5.01 5.16 -3.73
CA VAL A 46 4.35 6.39 -3.27
C VAL A 46 3.18 5.98 -2.39
N ILE A 47 2.99 6.68 -1.27
CA ILE A 47 1.94 6.36 -0.30
C ILE A 47 1.12 7.61 -0.03
N GLY A 48 -0.19 7.53 -0.32
CA GLY A 48 -1.14 8.55 0.07
C GLY A 48 -2.08 8.02 1.12
N LYS A 49 -2.81 8.91 1.77
CA LYS A 49 -3.79 8.52 2.78
C LYS A 49 -4.94 9.52 2.81
N ASP A 50 -6.05 9.11 3.38
CA ASP A 50 -7.12 10.05 3.68
C ASP A 50 -6.89 10.66 5.07
N THR A 51 -7.90 11.31 5.63
CA THR A 51 -7.73 12.06 6.87
C THR A 51 -7.92 11.24 8.14
N ARG A 52 -8.13 9.94 8.04
CA ARG A 52 -8.31 9.10 9.23
C ARG A 52 -7.05 9.08 10.08
N LEU A 53 -7.21 9.21 11.39
CA LEU A 53 -6.05 9.24 12.30
C LEU A 53 -5.26 7.94 12.27
N SER A 54 -5.92 6.81 12.12
CA SER A 54 -5.23 5.52 12.04
C SER A 54 -4.33 5.41 10.81
N GLY A 55 -4.49 6.31 9.85
CA GLY A 55 -3.61 6.36 8.68
C GLY A 55 -2.15 6.53 9.05
N TYR A 56 -1.85 7.28 10.10
CA TYR A 56 -0.47 7.47 10.54
C TYR A 56 0.16 6.17 11.02
N MET A 57 -0.58 5.36 11.78
CA MET A 57 -0.11 4.06 12.25
C MET A 57 0.22 3.15 11.06
N ILE A 58 -0.71 3.05 10.12
CA ILE A 58 -0.55 2.19 8.96
C ILE A 58 0.58 2.68 8.07
N GLU A 59 0.63 3.99 7.84
CA GLU A 59 1.67 4.60 7.00
C GLU A 59 3.07 4.30 7.55
N ASN A 60 3.27 4.50 8.84
CA ASN A 60 4.57 4.26 9.46
C ASN A 60 4.97 2.79 9.38
N ALA A 61 4.04 1.89 9.58
CA ALA A 61 4.31 0.46 9.48
C ALA A 61 4.66 0.06 8.04
N LEU A 62 3.95 0.59 7.07
CA LEU A 62 4.25 0.34 5.66
C LEU A 62 5.63 0.89 5.29
N VAL A 63 5.97 2.10 5.75
CA VAL A 63 7.28 2.69 5.50
C VAL A 63 8.38 1.77 6.02
N ALA A 64 8.23 1.28 7.25
CA ALA A 64 9.21 0.37 7.82
C ALA A 64 9.33 -0.90 6.97
N GLY A 65 8.20 -1.46 6.53
CA GLY A 65 8.21 -2.66 5.71
C GLY A 65 8.88 -2.45 4.36
N PHE A 66 8.51 -1.40 3.64
CA PHE A 66 9.07 -1.11 2.33
C PHE A 66 10.57 -0.79 2.41
N THR A 67 10.96 0.04 3.36
CA THR A 67 12.37 0.43 3.49
C THR A 67 13.23 -0.76 3.91
N SER A 68 12.69 -1.66 4.70
CA SER A 68 13.44 -2.84 5.13
C SER A 68 13.83 -3.75 3.97
N VAL A 69 13.10 -3.71 2.87
CA VAL A 69 13.41 -4.52 1.68
C VAL A 69 14.00 -3.68 0.55
N GLY A 70 14.40 -2.45 0.84
CA GLY A 70 15.21 -1.65 -0.08
C GLY A 70 14.43 -0.75 -1.02
N MET A 71 13.17 -0.48 -0.76
CA MET A 71 12.40 0.46 -1.57
C MET A 71 12.51 1.88 -1.02
N ASP A 72 12.58 2.85 -1.92
CA ASP A 72 12.45 4.25 -1.57
C ASP A 72 10.97 4.57 -1.38
N VAL A 73 10.63 5.28 -0.33
CA VAL A 73 9.25 5.63 -0.03
C VAL A 73 9.07 7.13 -0.13
N LEU A 74 8.05 7.54 -0.89
CA LEU A 74 7.66 8.93 -0.98
C LEU A 74 6.26 9.08 -0.39
N LEU A 75 6.16 9.88 0.67
CA LEU A 75 4.89 10.12 1.33
C LEU A 75 4.20 11.31 0.68
N LEU A 76 3.01 11.07 0.16
CA LEU A 76 2.24 12.10 -0.53
C LEU A 76 1.35 12.92 0.40
N GLY A 77 1.09 12.39 1.60
CA GLY A 77 0.18 13.04 2.54
C GLY A 77 -1.28 12.80 2.20
N PRO A 78 -2.18 13.54 2.84
CA PRO A 78 -3.61 13.38 2.59
C PRO A 78 -3.98 13.83 1.18
N MET A 79 -4.63 12.93 0.43
CA MET A 79 -5.13 13.27 -0.90
C MET A 79 -6.15 12.22 -1.35
N PRO A 80 -6.97 12.55 -2.36
CA PRO A 80 -7.96 11.59 -2.87
C PRO A 80 -7.30 10.41 -3.57
N THR A 81 -7.98 9.28 -3.54
CA THR A 81 -7.49 8.05 -4.18
C THR A 81 -7.11 8.24 -5.66
N PRO A 82 -7.92 8.91 -6.50
CA PRO A 82 -7.54 9.12 -7.90
C PRO A 82 -6.24 9.88 -8.07
N SER A 83 -5.95 10.82 -7.17
CA SER A 83 -4.69 11.57 -7.21
C SER A 83 -3.50 10.68 -6.94
N VAL A 84 -3.63 9.75 -6.00
CA VAL A 84 -2.55 8.81 -5.70
C VAL A 84 -2.29 7.91 -6.90
N ALA A 85 -3.34 7.41 -7.53
CA ALA A 85 -3.19 6.56 -8.72
C ALA A 85 -2.51 7.32 -9.85
N MET A 86 -2.92 8.58 -10.07
CA MET A 86 -2.33 9.41 -11.10
C MET A 86 -0.84 9.68 -10.83
N LEU A 87 -0.51 10.02 -9.60
CA LEU A 87 0.88 10.32 -9.23
C LEU A 87 1.77 9.07 -9.31
N THR A 88 1.22 7.91 -9.00
CA THR A 88 1.95 6.66 -9.16
C THR A 88 2.45 6.52 -10.60
N ARG A 89 1.58 6.81 -11.56
CA ARG A 89 1.95 6.74 -12.97
C ARG A 89 2.86 7.87 -13.39
N SER A 90 2.52 9.11 -13.05
CA SER A 90 3.27 10.28 -13.52
C SER A 90 4.68 10.34 -12.93
N MET A 91 4.87 9.82 -11.74
CA MET A 91 6.18 9.76 -11.10
C MET A 91 6.94 8.49 -11.43
N ARG A 92 6.35 7.64 -12.25
CA ARG A 92 6.94 6.35 -12.63
C ARG A 92 7.35 5.52 -11.41
N ALA A 93 6.49 5.53 -10.39
CA ALA A 93 6.72 4.70 -9.23
C ALA A 93 6.41 3.25 -9.57
N ASP A 94 7.12 2.34 -8.96
CA ASP A 94 6.88 0.91 -9.15
C ASP A 94 5.58 0.48 -8.51
N LEU A 95 5.18 1.18 -7.46
CA LEU A 95 3.99 0.84 -6.68
C LEU A 95 3.40 2.09 -6.07
N GLY A 96 2.08 2.15 -6.02
CA GLY A 96 1.36 3.17 -5.30
C GLY A 96 0.48 2.53 -4.24
N VAL A 97 0.34 3.20 -3.11
CA VAL A 97 -0.47 2.72 -2.00
C VAL A 97 -1.40 3.83 -1.54
N MET A 98 -2.66 3.49 -1.35
CA MET A 98 -3.63 4.40 -0.72
C MET A 98 -4.11 3.80 0.58
N ILE A 99 -3.99 4.57 1.64
CA ILE A 99 -4.47 4.17 2.96
C ILE A 99 -5.84 4.80 3.18
N SER A 100 -6.89 4.02 2.98
CA SER A 100 -8.26 4.49 3.09
C SER A 100 -9.22 3.31 3.11
N ALA A 101 -10.31 3.45 3.82
CA ALA A 101 -11.41 2.48 3.75
C ALA A 101 -12.61 3.07 3.01
N SER A 102 -12.39 4.09 2.20
CA SER A 102 -13.40 4.69 1.34
C SER A 102 -14.61 5.16 2.15
N HIS A 103 -15.78 4.52 1.97
CA HIS A 103 -17.02 4.93 2.63
C HIS A 103 -17.21 4.28 4.00
N ASN A 104 -16.31 3.45 4.44
CA ASN A 104 -16.42 2.81 5.74
C ASN A 104 -16.37 3.86 6.87
N PRO A 105 -16.89 3.55 8.06
CA PRO A 105 -16.84 4.48 9.19
C PRO A 105 -15.42 4.93 9.52
N PHE A 106 -15.29 6.04 10.21
CA PHE A 106 -13.99 6.66 10.49
C PHE A 106 -13.04 5.75 11.28
N PHE A 107 -13.56 4.82 12.06
CA PHE A 107 -12.72 3.92 12.84
C PHE A 107 -12.18 2.75 12.01
N ASP A 108 -12.62 2.60 10.77
CA ASP A 108 -12.06 1.63 9.85
C ASP A 108 -10.90 2.24 9.08
N ASN A 109 -10.08 1.39 8.51
CA ASN A 109 -9.07 1.82 7.56
C ASN A 109 -8.78 0.68 6.60
N GLY A 110 -7.91 0.93 5.64
CA GLY A 110 -7.58 -0.07 4.65
C GLY A 110 -6.33 0.28 3.88
N ILE A 111 -5.86 -0.67 3.09
CA ILE A 111 -4.67 -0.53 2.27
C ILE A 111 -5.02 -1.00 0.86
N LYS A 112 -4.80 -0.14 -0.12
CA LYS A 112 -5.08 -0.44 -1.51
C LYS A 112 -3.85 -0.17 -2.36
N PHE A 113 -3.58 -1.04 -3.32
CA PHE A 113 -2.37 -0.97 -4.14
C PHE A 113 -2.69 -0.56 -5.56
N PHE A 114 -1.77 0.22 -6.15
CA PHE A 114 -1.80 0.59 -7.55
C PHE A 114 -0.44 0.32 -8.16
N GLY A 115 -0.42 -0.07 -9.42
CA GLY A 115 0.83 -0.18 -10.16
C GLY A 115 0.67 0.50 -11.50
N ASP A 116 1.67 0.40 -12.36
CA ASP A 116 1.46 0.73 -13.76
C ASP A 116 0.56 -0.36 -14.36
N ARG A 117 0.17 -0.22 -15.62
CA ARG A 117 -0.74 -1.17 -16.25
C ARG A 117 -0.29 -2.61 -16.10
N LYS A 118 1.00 -2.84 -16.32
CA LYS A 118 1.58 -4.15 -16.21
C LYS A 118 1.54 -4.65 -14.78
N SER A 119 1.99 -3.79 -13.85
CA SER A 119 2.04 -4.12 -12.44
C SER A 119 0.67 -4.36 -11.85
N THR A 120 -0.34 -3.61 -12.29
CA THR A 120 -1.69 -3.77 -11.78
C THR A 120 -2.23 -5.16 -12.11
N ARG A 121 -1.96 -5.65 -13.30
CA ARG A 121 -2.37 -7.00 -13.68
C ARG A 121 -1.64 -8.06 -12.88
N LEU A 122 -0.35 -7.87 -12.67
CA LEU A 122 0.47 -8.81 -11.91
C LEU A 122 0.12 -8.80 -10.43
N ASN A 123 -0.37 -7.68 -9.94
CA ASN A 123 -0.71 -7.49 -8.55
C ASN A 123 -1.60 -8.59 -8.00
N SER A 124 -2.72 -8.85 -8.66
CA SER A 124 -3.68 -9.81 -8.16
C SER A 124 -3.13 -11.23 -8.13
N SER A 125 -2.13 -11.55 -8.94
CA SER A 125 -1.53 -12.89 -8.96
C SER A 125 -0.25 -12.96 -8.13
N HIS A 126 0.60 -11.93 -8.18
CA HIS A 126 1.90 -11.98 -7.50
C HIS A 126 1.79 -11.73 -6.01
N ILE A 127 1.00 -10.76 -5.60
CA ILE A 127 0.87 -10.44 -4.18
C ILE A 127 0.11 -11.52 -3.44
N THR A 128 -0.76 -12.22 -4.11
CA THR A 128 -1.54 -13.30 -3.49
C THR A 128 -0.78 -14.62 -3.39
N THR A 129 0.32 -14.71 -4.04
CA THR A 129 1.14 -15.92 -3.93
C THR A 129 2.16 -15.78 -2.83
#